data_412f6a62c11e611620ac7d1e03c3a819
#
_entry.id   412f6a62c11e611620ac7d1e03c3a819
#
_cell.length_a   1.000
_cell.length_b   1.000
_cell.length_c   1.000
_cell.angle_alpha   90.00
_cell.angle_beta   90.00
_cell.angle_gamma   90.00
#
_symmetry.space_group_name_H-M   'P 1'
#
loop_
_entity.id
_entity.type
_entity.pdbx_description
1 polymer ?
#
loop_
_entity_poly.entity_id
_entity_poly.type
_entity_poly.pdbx_seq_one_letter_code
_entity_poly.pdbx_strand_id
1 'polypeptide(L)'
;VLKNKPLILGAHLDHLGNHGGIFRGAWDNASGSAIVLETAKAFGKSGLSPKRTIVFILFGAEECGILGSAYYVAHPLYPLAQTLCMINLDMVGGGDGFSMGGIKSFPQLEKYFADANEKYIHRYLKTSEYRKMSPTAVARTDGATFNRADVPTFHTGTTGKYKNPMYYHDLRDVPELLDPEIMEDVAKFLF
;
A
#
# COMPACT_ATOMS: atom_id res chain seq x y z
N VAL A 1 -21.80 -13.87 -4.44
CA VAL A 1 -20.82 -12.93 -5.03
C VAL A 1 -20.74 -11.72 -4.12
N LEU A 2 -19.53 -11.38 -3.65
CA LEU A 2 -19.29 -10.33 -2.66
C LEU A 2 -18.95 -8.98 -3.34
N LYS A 3 -19.59 -8.69 -4.48
CA LYS A 3 -19.30 -7.48 -5.28
C LYS A 3 -19.44 -6.16 -4.50
N ASN A 4 -20.36 -6.11 -3.56
CA ASN A 4 -20.61 -4.90 -2.75
C ASN A 4 -19.72 -4.83 -1.48
N LYS A 5 -18.76 -5.72 -1.33
CA LYS A 5 -17.78 -5.71 -0.24
C LYS A 5 -16.37 -5.58 -0.81
N PRO A 6 -16.00 -4.39 -1.29
CA PRO A 6 -14.73 -4.20 -1.98
C PRO A 6 -13.53 -4.37 -1.04
N LEU A 7 -12.40 -4.69 -1.65
CA LEU A 7 -11.07 -4.52 -1.09
C LEU A 7 -10.44 -3.34 -1.84
N ILE A 8 -9.79 -2.45 -1.14
CA ILE A 8 -9.07 -1.31 -1.72
C ILE A 8 -7.58 -1.58 -1.64
N LEU A 9 -6.88 -1.43 -2.76
CA LEU A 9 -5.43 -1.42 -2.84
C LEU A 9 -5.01 -0.04 -3.34
N GLY A 10 -4.24 0.69 -2.54
CA GLY A 10 -3.90 2.06 -2.85
C GLY A 10 -2.48 2.46 -2.49
N ALA A 11 -2.01 3.48 -3.19
CA ALA A 11 -0.74 4.17 -2.95
C ALA A 11 -0.90 5.63 -3.36
N HIS A 12 -0.08 6.54 -2.81
CA HIS A 12 -0.06 7.90 -3.36
C HIS A 12 0.85 7.99 -4.59
N LEU A 13 0.49 8.93 -5.46
CA LEU A 13 1.14 9.16 -6.76
C LEU A 13 2.03 10.41 -6.76
N ASP A 14 1.72 11.35 -5.88
CA ASP A 14 2.46 12.60 -5.75
C ASP A 14 3.74 12.43 -4.93
N HIS A 15 4.60 13.43 -5.03
CA HIS A 15 5.75 13.66 -4.17
C HIS A 15 5.98 15.17 -4.04
N LEU A 16 7.10 15.59 -3.46
CA LEU A 16 7.36 17.00 -3.11
C LEU A 16 7.47 17.97 -4.31
N GLY A 17 7.63 17.47 -5.54
CA GLY A 17 7.68 18.30 -6.74
C GLY A 17 9.02 19.00 -6.93
N ASN A 18 9.02 20.30 -7.23
CA ASN A 18 10.22 21.08 -7.50
C ASN A 18 10.42 22.17 -6.45
N HIS A 19 11.37 21.97 -5.54
CA HIS A 19 11.79 22.91 -4.51
C HIS A 19 13.31 23.08 -4.53
N GLY A 20 13.82 23.83 -5.51
CA GLY A 20 15.26 23.96 -5.73
C GLY A 20 15.93 22.77 -6.41
N GLY A 21 15.14 21.80 -6.87
CA GLY A 21 15.49 20.57 -7.57
C GLY A 21 14.26 19.70 -7.71
N ILE A 22 14.29 18.76 -8.65
CA ILE A 22 13.18 17.82 -8.88
C ILE A 22 13.29 16.64 -7.89
N PHE A 23 12.38 16.60 -6.95
CA PHE A 23 12.20 15.45 -6.05
C PHE A 23 11.43 14.38 -6.82
N ARG A 24 12.12 13.30 -7.21
CA ARG A 24 11.54 12.25 -8.08
C ARG A 24 10.62 11.29 -7.34
N GLY A 25 10.86 11.08 -6.04
CA GLY A 25 10.01 10.23 -5.21
C GLY A 25 9.92 8.78 -5.71
N ALA A 26 11.07 8.18 -6.02
CA ALA A 26 11.08 6.82 -6.57
C ALA A 26 10.65 5.80 -5.52
N TRP A 27 11.26 5.86 -4.34
CA TRP A 27 10.90 5.02 -3.22
C TRP A 27 9.60 5.52 -2.58
N ASP A 28 9.48 6.83 -2.40
CA ASP A 28 8.35 7.52 -1.80
C ASP A 28 7.62 8.43 -2.82
N ASN A 29 6.58 7.99 -3.57
CA ASN A 29 6.02 6.65 -3.51
C ASN A 29 5.71 6.10 -4.92
N ALA A 30 6.59 6.36 -5.91
CA ALA A 30 6.42 5.75 -7.22
C ALA A 30 6.50 4.20 -7.13
N SER A 31 7.23 3.66 -6.13
CA SER A 31 7.31 2.23 -5.89
C SER A 31 5.96 1.62 -5.55
N GLY A 32 5.20 2.21 -4.63
CA GLY A 32 3.85 1.77 -4.28
C GLY A 32 2.88 1.92 -5.45
N SER A 33 2.93 3.05 -6.14
CA SER A 33 2.10 3.32 -7.32
C SER A 33 2.34 2.30 -8.44
N ALA A 34 3.58 1.95 -8.71
CA ALA A 34 3.94 0.94 -9.72
C ALA A 34 3.37 -0.44 -9.35
N ILE A 35 3.45 -0.84 -8.09
CA ILE A 35 2.91 -2.13 -7.63
C ILE A 35 1.39 -2.16 -7.73
N VAL A 36 0.68 -1.08 -7.38
CA VAL A 36 -0.77 -0.98 -7.57
C VAL A 36 -1.14 -1.21 -9.04
N LEU A 37 -0.42 -0.56 -9.96
CA LEU A 37 -0.66 -0.69 -11.41
C LEU A 37 -0.35 -2.10 -11.93
N GLU A 38 0.78 -2.69 -11.55
CA GLU A 38 1.14 -4.04 -11.99
C GLU A 38 0.21 -5.11 -11.40
N THR A 39 -0.23 -4.96 -10.16
CA THR A 39 -1.24 -5.86 -9.56
C THR A 39 -2.57 -5.74 -10.31
N ALA A 40 -3.03 -4.53 -10.62
CA ALA A 40 -4.24 -4.31 -11.42
C ALA A 40 -4.13 -4.96 -12.81
N LYS A 41 -2.98 -4.79 -13.47
CA LYS A 41 -2.68 -5.39 -14.78
C LYS A 41 -2.62 -6.92 -14.72
N ALA A 42 -2.06 -7.48 -13.65
CA ALA A 42 -2.04 -8.93 -13.41
C ALA A 42 -3.47 -9.50 -13.32
N PHE A 43 -4.34 -8.90 -12.52
CA PHE A 43 -5.75 -9.27 -12.46
C PHE A 43 -6.45 -9.16 -13.82
N GLY A 44 -6.22 -8.07 -14.55
CA GLY A 44 -6.82 -7.87 -15.89
C GLY A 44 -6.38 -8.91 -16.92
N LYS A 45 -5.17 -9.45 -16.82
CA LYS A 45 -4.59 -10.43 -17.75
C LYS A 45 -4.76 -11.88 -17.31
N SER A 46 -5.00 -12.16 -16.05
CA SER A 46 -5.05 -13.52 -15.49
C SER A 46 -6.25 -14.35 -15.96
N GLY A 47 -7.30 -13.71 -16.46
CA GLY A 47 -8.60 -14.36 -16.73
C GLY A 47 -9.36 -14.76 -15.46
N LEU A 48 -8.83 -14.47 -14.27
CA LEU A 48 -9.49 -14.74 -13.00
C LEU A 48 -10.62 -13.73 -12.75
N SER A 49 -11.70 -14.21 -12.16
CA SER A 49 -12.78 -13.35 -11.67
C SER A 49 -12.77 -13.36 -10.14
N PRO A 50 -12.24 -12.31 -9.51
CA PRO A 50 -12.26 -12.21 -8.06
C PRO A 50 -13.70 -12.29 -7.51
N LYS A 51 -13.88 -12.97 -6.37
CA LYS A 51 -15.21 -13.05 -5.71
C LYS A 51 -15.67 -11.69 -5.17
N ARG A 52 -14.73 -10.75 -4.99
CA ARG A 52 -14.95 -9.37 -4.52
C ARG A 52 -14.58 -8.37 -5.60
N THR A 53 -15.15 -7.19 -5.53
CA THR A 53 -14.59 -6.03 -6.23
C THR A 53 -13.25 -5.66 -5.61
N ILE A 54 -12.25 -5.46 -6.45
CA ILE A 54 -10.95 -4.89 -6.05
C ILE A 54 -10.91 -3.48 -6.65
N VAL A 55 -10.69 -2.49 -5.81
CA VAL A 55 -10.58 -1.09 -6.20
C VAL A 55 -9.11 -0.71 -6.10
N PHE A 56 -8.50 -0.37 -7.22
CA PHE A 56 -7.13 0.12 -7.30
C PHE A 56 -7.18 1.65 -7.33
N ILE A 57 -6.47 2.31 -6.40
CA ILE A 57 -6.50 3.76 -6.28
C ILE A 57 -5.08 4.31 -6.22
N LEU A 58 -4.83 5.35 -7.01
CA LEU A 58 -3.67 6.21 -6.86
C LEU A 58 -4.16 7.54 -6.28
N PHE A 59 -3.75 7.84 -5.05
CA PHE A 59 -4.11 9.06 -4.36
C PHE A 59 -3.19 10.20 -4.78
N GLY A 60 -3.72 11.40 -4.88
CA GLY A 60 -2.93 12.61 -5.04
C GLY A 60 -2.88 13.41 -3.75
N ALA A 61 -1.88 14.32 -3.66
CA ALA A 61 -1.73 15.25 -2.56
C ALA A 61 -1.63 14.59 -1.17
N GLU A 62 -0.95 13.43 -1.08
CA GLU A 62 -0.58 12.82 0.18
C GLU A 62 0.42 13.72 0.91
N GLU A 63 1.45 14.14 0.21
CA GLU A 63 2.53 15.01 0.70
C GLU A 63 2.04 16.44 1.06
N CYS A 64 0.89 16.81 0.55
CA CYS A 64 0.22 18.07 0.85
C CYS A 64 -0.80 17.96 2.00
N GLY A 65 -0.76 16.88 2.79
CA GLY A 65 -1.64 16.66 3.94
C GLY A 65 -2.72 15.62 3.73
N ILE A 66 -2.43 14.59 2.92
CA ILE A 66 -3.27 13.39 2.76
C ILE A 66 -4.66 13.74 2.19
N LEU A 67 -4.69 14.68 1.24
CA LEU A 67 -5.95 15.24 0.75
C LEU A 67 -6.72 14.27 -0.15
N GLY A 68 -6.03 13.48 -0.99
CA GLY A 68 -6.67 12.58 -1.94
C GLY A 68 -7.46 11.46 -1.27
N SER A 69 -6.87 10.79 -0.29
CA SER A 69 -7.57 9.75 0.46
C SER A 69 -8.65 10.32 1.38
N ALA A 70 -8.44 11.52 1.95
CA ALA A 70 -9.48 12.23 2.70
C ALA A 70 -10.69 12.55 1.81
N TYR A 71 -10.45 13.00 0.58
CA TYR A 71 -11.52 13.24 -0.39
C TYR A 71 -12.27 11.94 -0.74
N TYR A 72 -11.55 10.84 -1.00
CA TYR A 72 -12.18 9.55 -1.27
C TYR A 72 -13.05 9.08 -0.11
N VAL A 73 -12.57 9.20 1.13
CA VAL A 73 -13.34 8.82 2.33
C VAL A 73 -14.61 9.66 2.48
N ALA A 74 -14.56 10.94 2.10
CA ALA A 74 -15.73 11.83 2.10
C ALA A 74 -16.71 11.54 0.95
N HIS A 75 -16.20 11.01 -0.19
CA HIS A 75 -16.98 10.75 -1.42
C HIS A 75 -16.68 9.35 -1.97
N PRO A 76 -16.97 8.29 -1.21
CA PRO A 76 -16.53 6.94 -1.59
C PRO A 76 -17.36 6.37 -2.74
N LEU A 77 -16.68 5.65 -3.65
CA LEU A 77 -17.34 4.90 -4.73
C LEU A 77 -18.21 3.75 -4.22
N TYR A 78 -17.85 3.19 -3.09
CA TYR A 78 -18.57 2.15 -2.38
C TYR A 78 -18.74 2.54 -0.92
N PRO A 79 -19.85 2.21 -0.26
CA PRO A 79 -20.04 2.53 1.15
C PRO A 79 -18.88 2.02 2.01
N LEU A 80 -18.26 2.89 2.80
CA LEU A 80 -17.11 2.53 3.64
C LEU A 80 -17.43 1.38 4.59
N ALA A 81 -18.63 1.35 5.16
CA ALA A 81 -19.08 0.26 6.03
C ALA A 81 -19.16 -1.12 5.34
N GLN A 82 -19.13 -1.16 4.00
CA GLN A 82 -19.09 -2.41 3.23
C GLN A 82 -17.67 -2.74 2.74
N THR A 83 -16.73 -1.84 2.87
CA THR A 83 -15.33 -2.06 2.48
C THR A 83 -14.69 -3.05 3.44
N LEU A 84 -14.16 -4.15 2.90
CA LEU A 84 -13.53 -5.20 3.70
C LEU A 84 -12.28 -4.66 4.41
N CYS A 85 -11.41 -4.06 3.64
CA CYS A 85 -10.19 -3.42 4.13
C CYS A 85 -9.59 -2.50 3.04
N MET A 86 -8.67 -1.65 3.46
CA MET A 86 -7.76 -0.90 2.60
C MET A 86 -6.33 -1.36 2.87
N ILE A 87 -5.61 -1.73 1.82
CA ILE A 87 -4.18 -2.05 1.84
C ILE A 87 -3.45 -0.84 1.27
N ASN A 88 -2.69 -0.17 2.12
CA ASN A 88 -1.88 0.99 1.76
C ASN A 88 -0.46 0.54 1.44
N LEU A 89 0.00 0.83 0.23
CA LEU A 89 1.39 0.62 -0.18
C LEU A 89 2.15 1.93 -0.07
N ASP A 90 3.23 1.89 0.69
CA ASP A 90 4.06 3.05 0.89
C ASP A 90 5.50 2.64 1.14
N MET A 91 6.43 3.20 0.34
CA MET A 91 7.86 2.90 0.39
C MET A 91 8.19 1.41 0.28
N VAL A 92 7.82 0.77 -0.82
CA VAL A 92 7.92 -0.69 -1.05
C VAL A 92 9.06 -1.10 -2.00
N GLY A 93 10.02 -0.24 -2.23
CA GLY A 93 11.05 -0.41 -3.27
C GLY A 93 12.41 -0.92 -2.79
N GLY A 94 12.56 -1.40 -1.56
CA GLY A 94 13.85 -1.87 -1.05
C GLY A 94 13.73 -2.80 0.16
N GLY A 95 14.86 -3.30 0.67
CA GLY A 95 14.88 -4.27 1.77
C GLY A 95 14.82 -5.73 1.30
N ASP A 96 14.77 -6.67 2.23
CA ASP A 96 14.73 -8.12 1.95
C ASP A 96 13.54 -8.84 2.58
N GLY A 97 12.63 -8.10 3.21
CA GLY A 97 11.42 -8.61 3.83
C GLY A 97 10.23 -7.66 3.67
N PHE A 98 9.07 -8.12 4.10
CA PHE A 98 7.82 -7.34 4.08
C PHE A 98 7.40 -6.92 5.47
N SER A 99 6.66 -5.83 5.54
CA SER A 99 5.90 -5.46 6.72
C SER A 99 4.43 -5.26 6.34
N MET A 100 3.53 -5.81 7.15
CA MET A 100 2.09 -5.58 7.03
C MET A 100 1.53 -5.20 8.40
N GLY A 101 1.44 -3.90 8.62
CA GLY A 101 0.94 -3.33 9.86
C GLY A 101 -0.57 -3.49 9.99
N GLY A 102 -1.04 -3.90 11.16
CA GLY A 102 -2.47 -4.04 11.46
C GLY A 102 -3.08 -5.42 11.18
N ILE A 103 -2.45 -6.24 10.35
CA ILE A 103 -3.05 -7.50 9.85
C ILE A 103 -3.18 -8.57 10.93
N LYS A 104 -2.31 -8.57 11.94
CA LYS A 104 -2.26 -9.59 13.00
C LYS A 104 -3.56 -9.67 13.81
N SER A 105 -4.31 -8.58 13.92
CA SER A 105 -5.63 -8.56 14.56
C SER A 105 -6.74 -9.18 13.71
N PHE A 106 -6.43 -9.62 12.49
CA PHE A 106 -7.37 -10.22 11.54
C PHE A 106 -6.84 -11.57 11.04
N PRO A 107 -6.76 -12.60 11.90
CA PRO A 107 -6.09 -13.87 11.59
C PRO A 107 -6.67 -14.58 10.36
N GLN A 108 -7.95 -14.38 10.07
CA GLN A 108 -8.59 -14.91 8.86
C GLN A 108 -8.07 -14.25 7.56
N LEU A 109 -7.56 -13.02 7.63
CA LEU A 109 -6.92 -12.33 6.51
C LEU A 109 -5.42 -12.55 6.52
N GLU A 110 -4.77 -12.46 7.69
CA GLU A 110 -3.34 -12.71 7.86
C GLU A 110 -2.94 -14.07 7.26
N LYS A 111 -3.77 -15.09 7.48
CA LYS A 111 -3.52 -16.45 6.95
C LYS A 111 -3.30 -16.44 5.43
N TYR A 112 -4.07 -15.71 4.65
CA TYR A 112 -3.90 -15.68 3.19
C TYR A 112 -2.55 -15.11 2.78
N PHE A 113 -2.10 -14.06 3.44
CA PHE A 113 -0.80 -13.45 3.18
C PHE A 113 0.36 -14.32 3.67
N ALA A 114 0.20 -14.97 4.83
CA ALA A 114 1.18 -15.93 5.34
C ALA A 114 1.34 -17.13 4.39
N ASP A 115 0.22 -17.72 3.94
CA ASP A 115 0.20 -18.84 3.01
C ASP A 115 0.82 -18.45 1.65
N ALA A 116 0.53 -17.23 1.14
CA ALA A 116 1.11 -16.73 -0.11
C ALA A 116 2.63 -16.54 0.03
N ASN A 117 3.06 -15.97 1.15
CA ASN A 117 4.49 -15.80 1.42
C ASN A 117 5.21 -17.14 1.55
N GLU A 118 4.64 -18.09 2.30
CA GLU A 118 5.23 -19.42 2.48
C GLU A 118 5.32 -20.21 1.16
N LYS A 119 4.31 -20.09 0.30
CA LYS A 119 4.21 -20.88 -0.92
C LYS A 119 4.98 -20.31 -2.09
N TYR A 120 5.05 -18.98 -2.23
CA TYR A 120 5.49 -18.36 -3.47
C TYR A 120 6.66 -17.38 -3.30
N ILE A 121 6.85 -16.78 -2.11
CA ILE A 121 7.73 -15.63 -1.93
C ILE A 121 8.94 -15.96 -1.06
N HIS A 122 8.73 -16.58 0.11
CA HIS A 122 9.75 -17.01 1.06
C HIS A 122 10.58 -15.87 1.66
N ARG A 123 9.96 -14.70 1.90
CA ARG A 123 10.61 -13.56 2.57
C ARG A 123 10.20 -13.46 4.03
N TYR A 124 10.99 -12.74 4.82
CA TYR A 124 10.59 -12.39 6.17
C TYR A 124 9.33 -11.51 6.13
N LEU A 125 8.30 -11.91 6.85
CA LEU A 125 7.04 -11.16 6.98
C LEU A 125 6.86 -10.67 8.41
N LYS A 126 6.98 -9.34 8.59
CA LYS A 126 6.72 -8.66 9.86
C LYS A 126 5.26 -8.22 9.91
N THR A 127 4.51 -8.71 10.89
CA THR A 127 3.11 -8.27 11.12
C THR A 127 2.98 -7.55 12.45
N SER A 128 1.97 -6.71 12.59
CA SER A 128 1.63 -6.03 13.83
C SER A 128 0.13 -5.96 14.07
N GLU A 129 -0.25 -5.66 15.32
CA GLU A 129 -1.63 -5.48 15.73
C GLU A 129 -2.24 -4.22 15.10
N TYR A 130 -3.52 -4.31 14.77
CA TYR A 130 -4.31 -3.16 14.34
C TYR A 130 -4.53 -2.20 15.52
N ARG A 131 -4.38 -0.92 15.24
CA ARG A 131 -4.66 0.13 16.21
C ARG A 131 -5.58 1.16 15.57
N LYS A 132 -6.75 1.35 16.16
CA LYS A 132 -7.62 2.46 15.78
C LYS A 132 -6.93 3.78 16.07
N MET A 133 -6.86 4.65 15.09
CA MET A 133 -6.27 5.97 15.27
C MET A 133 -7.21 6.88 16.09
N SER A 134 -6.62 7.64 17.00
CA SER A 134 -7.32 8.76 17.63
C SER A 134 -7.68 9.80 16.55
N PRO A 135 -8.84 10.47 16.68
CA PRO A 135 -9.20 11.57 15.79
C PRO A 135 -8.16 12.71 15.76
N THR A 136 -7.43 12.90 16.87
CA THR A 136 -6.41 13.93 17.00
C THR A 136 -4.99 13.48 16.65
N ALA A 137 -4.79 12.20 16.36
CA ALA A 137 -3.47 11.71 15.93
C ALA A 137 -3.08 12.32 14.58
N VAL A 138 -1.81 12.62 14.40
CA VAL A 138 -1.31 13.09 13.12
C VAL A 138 -1.38 11.92 12.12
N ALA A 139 -2.08 12.12 11.02
CA ALA A 139 -2.07 11.19 9.90
C ALA A 139 -0.72 11.30 9.17
N ARG A 140 -0.16 10.17 8.77
CA ARG A 140 1.15 10.10 8.11
C ARG A 140 1.12 9.30 6.80
N THR A 141 -0.02 8.75 6.45
CA THR A 141 -0.22 7.95 5.23
C THR A 141 -1.71 7.96 4.87
N ASP A 142 -2.05 7.66 3.63
CA ASP A 142 -3.42 7.59 3.14
C ASP A 142 -4.30 6.62 3.95
N GLY A 143 -3.72 5.53 4.44
CA GLY A 143 -4.43 4.56 5.27
C GLY A 143 -4.99 5.14 6.57
N ALA A 144 -4.44 6.26 7.06
CA ALA A 144 -4.92 6.91 8.27
C ALA A 144 -6.35 7.44 8.12
N THR A 145 -6.73 7.95 6.95
CA THR A 145 -8.08 8.46 6.67
C THR A 145 -9.12 7.35 6.72
N PHE A 146 -8.80 6.20 6.12
CA PHE A 146 -9.65 5.01 6.15
C PHE A 146 -9.76 4.41 7.56
N ASN A 147 -8.65 4.36 8.29
CA ASN A 147 -8.64 3.88 9.67
C ASN A 147 -9.57 4.73 10.56
N ARG A 148 -9.56 6.05 10.41
CA ARG A 148 -10.47 6.96 11.13
C ARG A 148 -11.93 6.72 10.77
N ALA A 149 -12.20 6.34 9.53
CA ALA A 149 -13.54 6.04 9.04
C ALA A 149 -13.98 4.60 9.30
N ASP A 150 -13.33 3.89 10.23
CA ASP A 150 -13.65 2.53 10.66
C ASP A 150 -13.46 1.45 9.57
N VAL A 151 -12.68 1.73 8.54
CA VAL A 151 -12.25 0.74 7.56
C VAL A 151 -10.98 0.07 8.07
N PRO A 152 -10.93 -1.27 8.21
CA PRO A 152 -9.70 -1.98 8.51
C PRO A 152 -8.61 -1.62 7.50
N THR A 153 -7.46 -1.16 7.97
CA THR A 153 -6.39 -0.66 7.11
C THR A 153 -5.09 -1.33 7.45
N PHE A 154 -4.40 -1.82 6.43
CA PHE A 154 -3.12 -2.50 6.54
C PHE A 154 -2.05 -1.70 5.80
N HIS A 155 -0.99 -1.35 6.52
CA HIS A 155 0.18 -0.69 5.93
C HIS A 155 1.15 -1.73 5.43
N THR A 156 1.34 -1.77 4.13
CA THR A 156 2.31 -2.65 3.49
C THR A 156 3.52 -1.84 3.05
N GLY A 157 4.66 -2.21 3.59
CA GLY A 157 5.96 -1.65 3.26
C GLY A 157 7.00 -2.76 3.15
N THR A 158 8.23 -2.39 2.86
CA THR A 158 9.36 -3.31 2.89
C THR A 158 10.26 -3.02 4.09
N THR A 159 11.03 -4.02 4.51
CA THR A 159 11.85 -3.97 5.73
C THR A 159 13.09 -4.84 5.60
N GLY A 160 13.93 -4.82 6.63
CA GLY A 160 15.11 -5.66 6.72
C GLY A 160 16.37 -5.02 6.16
N LYS A 161 17.19 -5.77 5.42
CA LYS A 161 18.46 -5.30 4.88
C LYS A 161 18.27 -4.71 3.48
N TYR A 162 18.62 -3.46 3.30
CA TYR A 162 18.56 -2.76 2.04
C TYR A 162 19.86 -2.95 1.24
N LYS A 163 19.74 -3.26 -0.04
CA LYS A 163 20.88 -3.35 -0.98
C LYS A 163 21.45 -1.95 -1.28
N ASN A 164 20.59 -0.97 -1.42
CA ASN A 164 20.93 0.43 -1.70
C ASN A 164 20.47 1.33 -0.55
N PRO A 165 21.11 2.48 -0.33
CA PRO A 165 20.60 3.47 0.62
C PRO A 165 19.27 4.04 0.10
N MET A 166 18.29 4.19 1.00
CA MET A 166 17.00 4.82 0.72
C MET A 166 17.01 6.25 1.24
N TYR A 167 16.54 7.19 0.44
CA TYR A 167 16.57 8.61 0.73
C TYR A 167 15.14 9.15 0.79
N TYR A 168 14.65 9.35 2.01
CA TYR A 168 13.32 9.91 2.26
C TYR A 168 13.32 11.43 2.10
N HIS A 169 12.42 11.97 1.29
CA HIS A 169 12.27 13.41 1.01
C HIS A 169 13.58 14.08 0.55
N ASP A 170 14.32 13.44 -0.34
CA ASP A 170 15.64 13.87 -0.80
C ASP A 170 15.72 13.76 -2.33
N LEU A 171 16.52 14.63 -2.95
CA LEU A 171 16.76 14.62 -4.41
C LEU A 171 17.41 13.33 -4.91
N ARG A 172 18.00 12.55 -4.01
CA ARG A 172 18.63 11.24 -4.30
C ARG A 172 17.64 10.09 -4.28
N ASP A 173 16.35 10.33 -3.99
CA ASP A 173 15.32 9.31 -4.15
C ASP A 173 15.01 9.09 -5.62
N VAL A 174 15.79 8.20 -6.24
CA VAL A 174 15.81 7.96 -7.68
C VAL A 174 15.56 6.49 -8.01
N PRO A 175 14.98 6.17 -9.20
CA PRO A 175 14.61 4.81 -9.57
C PRO A 175 15.76 3.80 -9.55
N GLU A 176 17.00 4.26 -9.80
CA GLU A 176 18.19 3.42 -9.85
C GLU A 176 18.54 2.77 -8.49
N LEU A 177 17.97 3.28 -7.40
CA LEU A 177 18.17 2.75 -6.04
C LEU A 177 17.12 1.70 -5.66
N LEU A 178 16.03 1.61 -6.40
CA LEU A 178 15.00 0.61 -6.13
C LEU A 178 15.50 -0.80 -6.43
N ASP A 179 14.96 -1.77 -5.72
CA ASP A 179 15.19 -3.20 -5.96
C ASP A 179 13.97 -3.81 -6.68
N PRO A 180 14.05 -4.04 -8.00
CA PRO A 180 12.93 -4.59 -8.76
C PRO A 180 12.48 -5.97 -8.28
N GLU A 181 13.39 -6.76 -7.70
CA GLU A 181 13.09 -8.12 -7.23
C GLU A 181 12.11 -8.09 -6.06
N ILE A 182 12.35 -7.23 -5.06
CA ILE A 182 11.41 -7.11 -3.95
C ILE A 182 10.09 -6.48 -4.38
N MET A 183 10.12 -5.55 -5.33
CA MET A 183 8.90 -4.96 -5.88
C MET A 183 8.03 -6.00 -6.61
N GLU A 184 8.66 -6.89 -7.40
CA GLU A 184 7.97 -8.01 -8.04
C GLU A 184 7.35 -8.94 -7.01
N ASP A 185 8.09 -9.26 -5.93
CA ASP A 185 7.60 -10.12 -4.87
C ASP A 185 6.45 -9.48 -4.07
N VAL A 186 6.48 -8.16 -3.82
CA VAL A 186 5.34 -7.46 -3.23
C VAL A 186 4.10 -7.53 -4.15
N ALA A 187 4.27 -7.36 -5.46
CA ALA A 187 3.17 -7.49 -6.41
C ALA A 187 2.58 -8.91 -6.41
N LYS A 188 3.43 -9.94 -6.39
CA LYS A 188 3.01 -11.36 -6.27
C LYS A 188 2.31 -11.65 -4.95
N PHE A 189 2.79 -11.06 -3.86
CA PHE A 189 2.22 -11.21 -2.53
C PHE A 189 0.80 -10.65 -2.42
N LEU A 190 0.47 -9.65 -3.25
CA LEU A 190 -0.83 -8.98 -3.28
C LEU A 190 -1.81 -9.57 -4.33
N PHE A 191 -1.30 -10.33 -5.29
CA PHE A 191 -2.08 -10.99 -6.33
C PHE A 191 -2.67 -12.32 -5.84
#